data_96a6b10198c52dc44e6b712913670a51
#
_entry.id   96a6b10198c52dc44e6b712913670a51
#
_cell.length_a   1.000
_cell.length_b   1.000
_cell.length_c   1.000
_cell.angle_alpha   90.00
_cell.angle_beta   90.00
_cell.angle_gamma   90.00
#
_symmetry.space_group_name_H-M   'P 1'
#
loop_
_entity.id
_entity.type
_entity.pdbx_description
1 polymer ?
#
loop_
_entity_poly.entity_id
_entity_poly.type
_entity_poly.pdbx_seq_one_letter_code
_entity_poly.pdbx_strand_id
1 'polypeptide(L)'
;MAREVTRHGIAILAFVALCLGLISVGGHRAVAQQSPETFTIHDVQVDASAASSAQAREIAIANGERQAIQRLFDGMVLKRDQPFLPNLDTSQIAALVDGISVADEKVSRTRYLARLTVYFKSEDIRTLLQRAGIAFSETVAKPVLLLPVLESDGYATLWTNPNPWLSAWQAYDQTDSHVPFILPNGGAEEAASISAEDVITGNPDTIMKLANDYKVEDVYLAYGRLERDPYSGEVVMRALFLRFGEMPAVLGDDMVHAPADAMPVDRLPALMASAVGTTADDMKDEWKRQTLVHFGAEVSLAATVPVTTLADWVRVRQKLETTPVIRDVSVTSMTVHEARIDIKYLGNQQQLALALAQSDLQLAQNAAGDWIVTATADARASR
;
A
#
# COMPACT_ATOMS: atom_id res chain seq x y z
N MET A 1 39.48 -73.32 -38.90
CA MET A 1 40.08 -73.83 -37.66
C MET A 1 40.51 -72.61 -36.83
N ALA A 2 39.82 -72.46 -35.72
CA ALA A 2 40.38 -72.12 -34.37
C ALA A 2 41.16 -70.80 -34.31
N ARG A 3 40.83 -69.94 -33.50
CA ARG A 3 40.50 -69.63 -32.08
C ARG A 3 41.24 -68.38 -31.69
N GLU A 4 40.52 -67.43 -31.25
CA GLU A 4 40.52 -66.85 -29.87
C GLU A 4 41.88 -66.32 -29.34
N VAL A 5 41.72 -65.19 -28.68
CA VAL A 5 42.54 -64.52 -27.66
C VAL A 5 43.00 -63.13 -28.15
N THR A 6 42.67 -61.97 -27.59
CA THR A 6 42.32 -61.63 -26.20
C THR A 6 41.73 -60.21 -26.13
N ARG A 7 40.63 -60.08 -25.44
CA ARG A 7 40.16 -58.84 -24.80
C ARG A 7 41.17 -58.49 -23.67
N HIS A 8 41.77 -57.34 -23.67
CA HIS A 8 42.24 -56.57 -22.50
C HIS A 8 43.15 -55.45 -23.02
N GLY A 9 42.64 -54.26 -23.20
CA GLY A 9 43.47 -53.10 -23.60
C GLY A 9 42.74 -51.79 -23.88
N ILE A 10 41.40 -51.71 -23.65
CA ILE A 10 40.65 -50.48 -23.94
C ILE A 10 39.82 -50.06 -22.72
N ALA A 11 40.44 -50.01 -21.52
CA ALA A 11 39.73 -49.61 -20.30
C ALA A 11 40.48 -48.56 -19.44
N ILE A 12 41.54 -47.94 -19.91
CA ILE A 12 42.33 -47.00 -19.10
C ILE A 12 42.41 -45.59 -19.74
N LEU A 13 41.83 -45.36 -20.90
CA LEU A 13 41.90 -44.01 -21.56
C LEU A 13 40.56 -43.24 -21.55
N ALA A 14 39.53 -43.75 -20.85
CA ALA A 14 38.21 -43.08 -20.75
C ALA A 14 37.98 -42.38 -19.39
N PHE A 15 38.94 -42.39 -18.45
CA PHE A 15 38.74 -41.83 -17.11
C PHE A 15 39.51 -40.53 -16.82
N VAL A 16 40.29 -39.99 -17.76
CA VAL A 16 41.03 -38.72 -17.61
C VAL A 16 40.37 -37.56 -18.34
N ALA A 17 39.36 -37.78 -19.19
CA ALA A 17 38.67 -36.73 -19.96
C ALA A 17 37.39 -36.21 -19.29
N LEU A 18 37.03 -36.64 -18.04
CA LEU A 18 35.79 -36.26 -17.38
C LEU A 18 35.98 -35.32 -16.17
N CYS A 19 37.17 -34.79 -15.92
CA CYS A 19 37.42 -33.87 -14.81
C CYS A 19 37.77 -32.43 -15.21
N LEU A 20 37.59 -32.05 -16.47
CA LEU A 20 37.95 -30.70 -16.96
C LEU A 20 36.77 -29.96 -17.63
N GLY A 21 35.56 -30.14 -17.13
CA GLY A 21 34.36 -29.54 -17.74
C GLY A 21 33.29 -29.00 -16.79
N LEU A 22 33.64 -28.58 -15.57
CA LEU A 22 32.69 -27.96 -14.63
C LEU A 22 33.31 -26.74 -13.94
N ILE A 23 33.84 -25.81 -14.73
CA ILE A 23 33.84 -24.41 -14.31
C ILE A 23 32.45 -23.87 -14.75
N SER A 24 31.42 -24.15 -13.96
CA SER A 24 30.20 -23.41 -14.02
C SER A 24 30.53 -21.98 -13.61
N VAL A 25 30.64 -21.11 -14.62
CA VAL A 25 30.52 -19.68 -14.45
C VAL A 25 29.16 -19.50 -13.74
N GLY A 26 29.23 -19.36 -12.43
CA GLY A 26 28.10 -18.89 -11.63
C GLY A 26 27.79 -17.49 -12.11
N GLY A 27 26.95 -17.40 -13.14
CA GLY A 27 26.28 -16.18 -13.47
C GLY A 27 25.53 -15.76 -12.22
N HIS A 28 26.05 -14.74 -11.53
CA HIS A 28 25.26 -13.98 -10.59
C HIS A 28 24.09 -13.45 -11.43
N ARG A 29 22.97 -14.18 -11.40
CA ARG A 29 21.69 -13.56 -11.73
C ARG A 29 21.60 -12.43 -10.73
N ALA A 30 21.84 -11.19 -11.18
CA ALA A 30 21.35 -10.03 -10.50
C ALA A 30 19.87 -10.30 -10.30
N VAL A 31 19.47 -10.63 -9.08
CA VAL A 31 18.08 -10.59 -8.67
C VAL A 31 17.78 -9.12 -8.87
N ALA A 32 17.01 -8.81 -9.92
CA ALA A 32 16.46 -7.47 -10.10
C ALA A 32 15.75 -7.18 -8.79
N GLN A 33 16.27 -6.23 -8.05
CA GLN A 33 15.71 -5.79 -6.79
C GLN A 33 14.39 -5.15 -7.20
N GLN A 34 13.28 -5.87 -7.04
CA GLN A 34 11.96 -5.34 -7.35
C GLN A 34 11.79 -4.09 -6.51
N SER A 35 11.38 -2.99 -7.16
CA SER A 35 11.02 -1.77 -6.47
C SER A 35 9.98 -2.11 -5.40
N PRO A 36 10.09 -1.55 -4.18
CA PRO A 36 9.07 -1.76 -3.15
C PRO A 36 7.67 -1.47 -3.71
N GLU A 37 6.67 -2.25 -3.31
CA GLU A 37 5.27 -2.12 -3.78
C GLU A 37 4.79 -0.66 -3.76
N THR A 38 5.18 0.11 -2.75
CA THR A 38 4.88 1.54 -2.58
C THR A 38 5.37 2.42 -3.74
N PHE A 39 6.42 2.01 -4.46
CA PHE A 39 6.99 2.74 -5.59
C PHE A 39 6.59 2.13 -6.94
N THR A 40 5.55 1.30 -6.93
CA THR A 40 4.97 0.68 -8.12
C THR A 40 3.56 1.20 -8.31
N ILE A 41 3.26 1.74 -9.50
CA ILE A 41 1.92 2.21 -9.83
C ILE A 41 1.33 1.30 -10.90
N HIS A 42 0.21 0.68 -10.55
CA HIS A 42 -0.46 -0.30 -11.38
C HIS A 42 -1.58 0.31 -12.20
N ASP A 43 -1.98 -0.40 -13.24
CA ASP A 43 -3.20 -0.16 -14.03
C ASP A 43 -3.33 1.27 -14.59
N VAL A 44 -2.20 1.85 -15.02
CA VAL A 44 -2.20 3.17 -15.67
C VAL A 44 -2.69 3.00 -17.12
N GLN A 45 -3.92 3.42 -17.38
CA GLN A 45 -4.52 3.35 -18.69
C GLN A 45 -3.98 4.46 -19.58
N VAL A 46 -3.49 4.09 -20.75
CA VAL A 46 -2.96 5.03 -21.73
C VAL A 46 -3.64 4.87 -23.07
N ASP A 47 -3.95 6.01 -23.70
CA ASP A 47 -4.54 6.11 -25.02
C ASP A 47 -3.97 7.34 -25.73
N ALA A 48 -3.31 7.13 -26.86
CA ALA A 48 -2.77 8.24 -27.65
C ALA A 48 -2.93 7.96 -29.15
N SER A 49 -3.08 9.06 -29.89
CA SER A 49 -3.11 9.05 -31.37
C SER A 49 -2.07 10.01 -31.91
N ALA A 50 -1.36 9.60 -32.98
CA ALA A 50 -0.34 10.39 -33.65
C ALA A 50 -0.25 10.07 -35.13
N ALA A 51 0.71 10.65 -35.85
CA ALA A 51 0.92 10.38 -37.27
C ALA A 51 1.33 8.91 -37.59
N SER A 52 1.93 8.23 -36.59
CA SER A 52 2.31 6.82 -36.66
C SER A 52 2.06 6.09 -35.37
N SER A 53 1.97 4.75 -35.40
CA SER A 53 1.83 3.93 -34.22
C SER A 53 3.03 4.06 -33.26
N ALA A 54 4.24 4.21 -33.81
CA ALA A 54 5.45 4.41 -33.00
C ALA A 54 5.39 5.72 -32.19
N GLN A 55 5.01 6.81 -32.86
CA GLN A 55 4.83 8.10 -32.20
C GLN A 55 3.66 8.11 -31.21
N ALA A 56 2.54 7.43 -31.53
CA ALA A 56 1.42 7.27 -30.61
C ALA A 56 1.85 6.51 -29.34
N ARG A 57 2.67 5.46 -29.48
CA ARG A 57 3.21 4.69 -28.34
C ARG A 57 4.11 5.54 -27.45
N GLU A 58 5.01 6.34 -28.04
CA GLU A 58 5.91 7.22 -27.30
C GLU A 58 5.12 8.26 -26.48
N ILE A 59 4.12 8.90 -27.08
CA ILE A 59 3.23 9.85 -26.42
C ILE A 59 2.44 9.15 -25.29
N ALA A 60 1.90 7.97 -25.57
CA ALA A 60 1.13 7.21 -24.58
C ALA A 60 1.97 6.84 -23.35
N ILE A 61 3.20 6.34 -23.54
CA ILE A 61 4.11 6.00 -22.45
C ILE A 61 4.46 7.25 -21.63
N ALA A 62 4.84 8.34 -22.27
CA ALA A 62 5.17 9.59 -21.57
C ALA A 62 3.98 10.15 -20.76
N ASN A 63 2.76 10.03 -21.30
CA ASN A 63 1.55 10.41 -20.56
C ASN A 63 1.28 9.46 -19.37
N GLY A 64 1.52 8.16 -19.58
CA GLY A 64 1.39 7.17 -18.51
C GLY A 64 2.38 7.38 -17.38
N GLU A 65 3.64 7.66 -17.67
CA GLU A 65 4.66 8.01 -16.68
C GLU A 65 4.26 9.25 -15.87
N ARG A 66 3.69 10.27 -16.53
CA ARG A 66 3.21 11.48 -15.85
C ARG A 66 2.01 11.21 -14.95
N GLN A 67 1.05 10.39 -15.38
CA GLN A 67 -0.06 9.97 -14.54
C GLN A 67 0.42 9.13 -13.36
N ALA A 68 1.36 8.21 -13.59
CA ALA A 68 1.91 7.34 -12.57
C ALA A 68 2.63 8.14 -11.47
N ILE A 69 3.48 9.11 -11.82
CA ILE A 69 4.19 9.90 -10.81
C ILE A 69 3.24 10.80 -10.00
N GLN A 70 2.17 11.29 -10.60
CA GLN A 70 1.12 12.02 -9.88
C GLN A 70 0.44 11.11 -8.87
N ARG A 71 0.00 9.91 -9.27
CA ARG A 71 -0.60 8.92 -8.36
C ARG A 71 0.37 8.51 -7.24
N LEU A 72 1.64 8.35 -7.54
CA LEU A 72 2.68 8.08 -6.54
C LEU A 72 2.72 9.19 -5.49
N PHE A 73 2.80 10.44 -5.91
CA PHE A 73 2.84 11.58 -5.00
C PHE A 73 1.53 11.77 -4.22
N ASP A 74 0.37 11.50 -4.84
CA ASP A 74 -0.93 11.50 -4.16
C ASP A 74 -0.99 10.46 -3.03
N GLY A 75 -0.36 9.31 -3.22
CA GLY A 75 -0.23 8.30 -2.18
C GLY A 75 0.72 8.68 -1.06
N MET A 76 1.84 9.33 -1.37
CA MET A 76 2.95 9.55 -0.43
C MET A 76 2.94 10.92 0.26
N VAL A 77 2.50 11.99 -0.43
CA VAL A 77 2.62 13.39 0.01
C VAL A 77 1.28 13.89 0.50
N LEU A 78 1.27 14.64 1.61
CA LEU A 78 0.05 15.29 2.12
C LEU A 78 -0.55 16.24 1.08
N LYS A 79 -1.87 16.27 0.97
CA LYS A 79 -2.60 17.11 0.01
C LYS A 79 -2.20 18.59 0.10
N ARG A 80 -1.98 19.09 1.31
CA ARG A 80 -1.52 20.49 1.55
C ARG A 80 -0.11 20.77 1.01
N ASP A 81 0.74 19.74 0.89
CA ASP A 81 2.14 19.88 0.49
C ASP A 81 2.34 19.61 -1.02
N GLN A 82 1.34 19.01 -1.70
CA GLN A 82 1.37 18.73 -3.15
C GLN A 82 1.63 19.98 -4.02
N PRO A 83 1.09 21.19 -3.73
CA PRO A 83 1.40 22.40 -4.52
C PRO A 83 2.87 22.79 -4.52
N PHE A 84 3.67 22.29 -3.57
CA PHE A 84 5.10 22.55 -3.46
C PHE A 84 5.97 21.49 -4.14
N LEU A 85 5.37 20.46 -4.72
CA LEU A 85 6.09 19.45 -5.49
C LEU A 85 6.82 20.09 -6.69
N PRO A 86 8.05 19.62 -7.00
CA PRO A 86 8.79 20.13 -8.13
C PRO A 86 8.04 19.86 -9.45
N ASN A 87 8.00 20.83 -10.32
CA ASN A 87 7.45 20.64 -11.66
C ASN A 87 8.47 19.89 -12.52
N LEU A 88 8.16 18.61 -12.83
CA LEU A 88 9.04 17.73 -13.57
C LEU A 88 8.67 17.71 -15.05
N ASP A 89 9.66 17.87 -15.91
CA ASP A 89 9.50 17.63 -17.34
C ASP A 89 9.49 16.12 -17.68
N THR A 90 9.15 15.79 -18.92
CA THR A 90 9.04 14.39 -19.37
C THR A 90 10.36 13.62 -19.23
N SER A 91 11.50 14.27 -19.45
CA SER A 91 12.82 13.64 -19.35
C SER A 91 13.20 13.36 -17.88
N GLN A 92 12.86 14.27 -17.00
CA GLN A 92 13.07 14.12 -15.56
C GLN A 92 12.20 13.02 -14.99
N ILE A 93 10.92 12.90 -15.42
CA ILE A 93 10.04 11.81 -15.00
C ILE A 93 10.59 10.47 -15.49
N ALA A 94 10.97 10.36 -16.77
CA ALA A 94 11.53 9.14 -17.33
C ALA A 94 12.83 8.70 -16.62
N ALA A 95 13.64 9.65 -16.14
CA ALA A 95 14.84 9.34 -15.35
C ALA A 95 14.54 8.70 -13.99
N LEU A 96 13.37 8.99 -13.40
CA LEU A 96 12.91 8.41 -12.13
C LEU A 96 12.29 7.02 -12.29
N VAL A 97 11.94 6.62 -13.53
CA VAL A 97 11.38 5.31 -13.83
C VAL A 97 12.48 4.26 -13.88
N ASP A 98 12.29 3.16 -13.16
CA ASP A 98 13.16 1.98 -13.17
C ASP A 98 12.77 1.01 -14.29
N GLY A 99 11.46 0.87 -14.54
CA GLY A 99 10.93 0.00 -15.58
C GLY A 99 9.43 0.20 -15.82
N ILE A 100 8.94 -0.34 -16.93
CA ILE A 100 7.52 -0.34 -17.31
C ILE A 100 7.14 -1.74 -17.77
N SER A 101 6.05 -2.29 -17.20
CA SER A 101 5.34 -3.44 -17.76
C SER A 101 4.15 -2.96 -18.57
N VAL A 102 3.89 -3.63 -19.70
CA VAL A 102 2.78 -3.29 -20.60
C VAL A 102 1.83 -4.48 -20.70
N ALA A 103 0.56 -4.22 -20.48
CA ALA A 103 -0.54 -5.19 -20.62
C ALA A 103 -1.64 -4.65 -21.54
N ASP A 104 -2.46 -5.55 -22.09
CA ASP A 104 -3.62 -5.24 -22.95
C ASP A 104 -3.32 -4.29 -24.12
N GLU A 105 -2.12 -4.41 -24.69
CA GLU A 105 -1.65 -3.57 -25.77
C GLU A 105 -2.51 -3.73 -27.03
N LYS A 106 -3.02 -2.61 -27.54
CA LYS A 106 -3.78 -2.53 -28.81
C LYS A 106 -3.19 -1.44 -29.69
N VAL A 107 -2.72 -1.83 -30.85
CA VAL A 107 -2.01 -0.93 -31.77
C VAL A 107 -2.76 -0.85 -33.09
N SER A 108 -3.00 0.37 -33.58
CA SER A 108 -3.45 0.65 -34.94
C SER A 108 -2.38 1.48 -35.67
N ARG A 109 -2.65 1.89 -36.93
CA ARG A 109 -1.69 2.71 -37.68
C ARG A 109 -1.36 4.05 -37.04
N THR A 110 -2.29 4.62 -36.24
CA THR A 110 -2.22 5.98 -35.68
C THR A 110 -2.60 6.04 -34.21
N ARG A 111 -2.98 4.94 -33.59
CA ARG A 111 -3.45 4.92 -32.19
C ARG A 111 -2.81 3.79 -31.41
N TYR A 112 -2.48 4.06 -30.16
CA TYR A 112 -1.91 3.13 -29.21
C TYR A 112 -2.70 3.17 -27.90
N LEU A 113 -3.17 2.01 -27.43
CA LEU A 113 -3.80 1.83 -26.13
C LEU A 113 -3.07 0.73 -25.38
N ALA A 114 -2.89 0.91 -24.08
CA ALA A 114 -2.34 -0.13 -23.19
C ALA A 114 -2.69 0.15 -21.75
N ARG A 115 -2.42 -0.84 -20.89
CA ARG A 115 -2.32 -0.66 -19.44
C ARG A 115 -0.86 -0.81 -19.04
N LEU A 116 -0.36 0.16 -18.27
CA LEU A 116 1.01 0.18 -17.81
C LEU A 116 1.08 -0.12 -16.31
N THR A 117 2.11 -0.83 -15.90
CA THR A 117 2.61 -0.82 -14.52
C THR A 117 3.96 -0.11 -14.54
N VAL A 118 4.10 0.96 -13.77
CA VAL A 118 5.30 1.80 -13.77
C VAL A 118 6.02 1.59 -12.44
N TYR A 119 7.29 1.21 -12.51
CA TYR A 119 8.18 1.00 -11.38
C TYR A 119 9.09 2.21 -11.25
N PHE A 120 9.10 2.85 -10.07
CA PHE A 120 9.95 4.01 -9.81
C PHE A 120 11.19 3.62 -9.00
N LYS A 121 12.28 4.34 -9.22
CA LYS A 121 13.52 4.24 -8.43
C LYS A 121 13.30 4.85 -7.06
N SER A 122 13.10 4.04 -6.05
CA SER A 122 12.71 4.48 -4.71
C SER A 122 13.69 5.52 -4.11
N GLU A 123 15.00 5.32 -4.27
CA GLU A 123 16.03 6.23 -3.75
C GLU A 123 16.02 7.59 -4.47
N ASP A 124 15.75 7.60 -5.78
CA ASP A 124 15.68 8.83 -6.56
C ASP A 124 14.43 9.64 -6.18
N ILE A 125 13.29 8.99 -5.97
CA ILE A 125 12.05 9.61 -5.47
C ILE A 125 12.26 10.20 -4.07
N ARG A 126 12.87 9.44 -3.14
CA ARG A 126 13.21 9.94 -1.80
C ARG A 126 14.12 11.15 -1.85
N THR A 127 15.15 11.08 -2.66
CA THR A 127 16.11 12.18 -2.85
C THR A 127 15.42 13.42 -3.43
N LEU A 128 14.51 13.25 -4.38
CA LEU A 128 13.72 14.34 -4.97
C LEU A 128 12.88 15.04 -3.91
N LEU A 129 12.09 14.29 -3.14
CA LEU A 129 11.23 14.83 -2.10
C LEU A 129 12.03 15.49 -0.96
N GLN A 130 13.15 14.86 -0.57
CA GLN A 130 14.07 15.40 0.42
C GLN A 130 14.68 16.73 -0.01
N ARG A 131 15.15 16.85 -1.26
CA ARG A 131 15.68 18.11 -1.80
C ARG A 131 14.63 19.21 -1.89
N ALA A 132 13.38 18.84 -2.11
CA ALA A 132 12.25 19.76 -2.08
C ALA A 132 11.81 20.13 -0.65
N GLY A 133 12.34 19.46 0.40
CA GLY A 133 11.93 19.68 1.79
C GLY A 133 10.52 19.15 2.11
N ILE A 134 10.01 18.21 1.30
CA ILE A 134 8.66 17.68 1.42
C ILE A 134 8.68 16.36 2.19
N ALA A 135 8.05 16.34 3.36
CA ALA A 135 7.85 15.11 4.13
C ALA A 135 6.87 14.17 3.40
N PHE A 136 7.09 12.87 3.49
CA PHE A 136 6.27 11.87 2.80
C PHE A 136 6.10 10.61 3.64
N SER A 137 5.11 9.79 3.28
CA SER A 137 4.84 8.49 3.88
C SER A 137 5.09 7.38 2.85
N GLU A 138 5.77 6.32 3.28
CA GLU A 138 5.97 5.10 2.48
C GLU A 138 5.26 3.88 3.08
N THR A 139 4.63 4.05 4.25
CA THR A 139 4.01 2.95 4.99
C THR A 139 2.61 2.69 4.48
N VAL A 140 2.35 1.48 4.05
CA VAL A 140 1.01 1.00 3.70
C VAL A 140 0.33 0.47 4.96
N ALA A 141 -0.92 0.86 5.18
CA ALA A 141 -1.74 0.37 6.29
C ALA A 141 -2.16 -1.08 6.07
N LYS A 142 -2.37 -1.83 7.14
CA LYS A 142 -3.17 -3.06 7.07
C LYS A 142 -4.58 -2.71 6.62
N PRO A 143 -5.30 -3.64 5.95
CA PRO A 143 -6.68 -3.39 5.57
C PRO A 143 -7.53 -2.99 6.77
N VAL A 144 -8.36 -1.97 6.59
CA VAL A 144 -9.31 -1.47 7.59
C VAL A 144 -10.73 -1.85 7.20
N LEU A 145 -11.64 -1.98 8.15
CA LEU A 145 -13.06 -2.18 7.86
C LEU A 145 -13.72 -0.81 7.68
N LEU A 146 -14.41 -0.61 6.55
CA LEU A 146 -15.13 0.63 6.26
C LEU A 146 -16.65 0.39 6.32
N LEU A 147 -17.34 1.15 7.17
CA LEU A 147 -18.78 1.08 7.36
C LEU A 147 -19.45 2.33 6.74
N PRO A 148 -19.99 2.22 5.51
CA PRO A 148 -20.64 3.35 4.84
C PRO A 148 -22.11 3.47 5.28
N VAL A 149 -22.40 4.39 6.19
CA VAL A 149 -23.75 4.72 6.62
C VAL A 149 -24.28 5.92 5.84
N LEU A 150 -25.45 5.77 5.23
CA LEU A 150 -26.17 6.86 4.55
C LEU A 150 -27.38 7.29 5.38
N GLU A 151 -27.49 8.59 5.67
CA GLU A 151 -28.70 9.19 6.20
C GLU A 151 -29.39 10.02 5.12
N SER A 152 -30.68 9.75 4.90
CA SER A 152 -31.57 10.52 4.02
C SER A 152 -32.96 10.61 4.65
N ASP A 153 -33.55 11.79 4.63
CA ASP A 153 -34.88 12.05 5.17
C ASP A 153 -35.08 11.60 6.64
N GLY A 154 -33.99 11.66 7.43
CA GLY A 154 -33.96 11.26 8.84
C GLY A 154 -33.83 9.75 9.10
N TYR A 155 -33.58 8.96 8.08
CA TYR A 155 -33.39 7.51 8.19
C TYR A 155 -31.93 7.17 7.85
N ALA A 156 -31.24 6.52 8.80
CA ALA A 156 -29.90 6.00 8.59
C ALA A 156 -29.94 4.56 8.07
N THR A 157 -29.18 4.27 7.03
CA THR A 157 -29.11 2.95 6.40
C THR A 157 -27.66 2.49 6.26
N LEU A 158 -27.40 1.24 6.60
CA LEU A 158 -26.12 0.56 6.40
C LEU A 158 -26.26 -0.57 5.36
N TRP A 159 -27.28 -1.40 5.50
CA TRP A 159 -27.47 -2.64 4.73
C TRP A 159 -28.59 -2.58 3.68
N THR A 160 -29.42 -1.54 3.72
CA THR A 160 -30.58 -1.44 2.82
C THR A 160 -30.14 -1.33 1.36
N ASN A 161 -30.79 -2.09 0.47
CA ASN A 161 -30.57 -2.03 -0.96
C ASN A 161 -31.84 -1.46 -1.66
N PRO A 162 -31.71 -0.42 -2.50
CA PRO A 162 -30.47 0.21 -2.95
C PRO A 162 -29.87 1.18 -1.92
N ASN A 163 -28.54 1.10 -1.74
CA ASN A 163 -27.77 2.08 -0.99
C ASN A 163 -26.75 2.75 -1.92
N PRO A 164 -27.05 3.97 -2.43
CA PRO A 164 -26.16 4.62 -3.38
C PRO A 164 -24.79 4.99 -2.80
N TRP A 165 -24.70 5.19 -1.47
CA TRP A 165 -23.45 5.46 -0.78
C TRP A 165 -22.53 4.23 -0.75
N LEU A 166 -23.08 3.08 -0.34
CA LEU A 166 -22.37 1.80 -0.40
C LEU A 166 -21.95 1.48 -1.83
N SER A 167 -22.84 1.68 -2.81
CA SER A 167 -22.50 1.43 -4.22
C SER A 167 -21.37 2.32 -4.74
N ALA A 168 -21.30 3.58 -4.30
CA ALA A 168 -20.21 4.48 -4.66
C ALA A 168 -18.87 4.02 -4.05
N TRP A 169 -18.85 3.55 -2.80
CA TRP A 169 -17.69 2.96 -2.17
C TRP A 169 -17.23 1.66 -2.85
N GLN A 170 -18.16 0.82 -3.28
CA GLN A 170 -17.86 -0.39 -4.06
C GLN A 170 -17.24 -0.08 -5.42
N ALA A 171 -17.60 1.04 -6.02
CA ALA A 171 -17.06 1.49 -7.30
C ALA A 171 -15.74 2.26 -7.19
N TYR A 172 -15.32 2.61 -5.97
CA TYR A 172 -14.08 3.34 -5.74
C TYR A 172 -12.87 2.47 -6.04
N ASP A 173 -11.96 3.00 -6.86
CA ASP A 173 -10.71 2.31 -7.20
C ASP A 173 -9.70 2.42 -6.06
N GLN A 174 -9.34 1.29 -5.47
CA GLN A 174 -8.36 1.18 -4.39
C GLN A 174 -6.97 0.78 -4.89
N THR A 175 -6.78 0.66 -6.20
CA THR A 175 -5.49 0.32 -6.79
C THR A 175 -4.41 1.30 -6.31
N ASP A 176 -3.30 0.78 -5.81
CA ASP A 176 -2.20 1.55 -5.21
C ASP A 176 -2.58 2.37 -3.95
N SER A 177 -3.69 2.04 -3.29
CA SER A 177 -4.06 2.74 -2.05
C SER A 177 -3.12 2.38 -0.90
N HIS A 178 -2.58 3.39 -0.22
CA HIS A 178 -1.82 3.20 1.02
C HIS A 178 -2.71 2.88 2.24
N VAL A 179 -4.02 3.00 2.10
CA VAL A 179 -5.00 2.59 3.14
C VAL A 179 -6.07 1.74 2.46
N PRO A 180 -5.79 0.45 2.22
CA PRO A 180 -6.78 -0.46 1.67
C PRO A 180 -7.92 -0.67 2.66
N PHE A 181 -9.15 -0.77 2.18
CA PHE A 181 -10.31 -1.02 3.03
C PHE A 181 -11.14 -2.21 2.55
N ILE A 182 -11.83 -2.84 3.48
CA ILE A 182 -12.79 -3.92 3.25
C ILE A 182 -14.17 -3.35 3.52
N LEU A 183 -15.08 -3.54 2.57
CA LEU A 183 -16.50 -3.27 2.77
C LEU A 183 -17.16 -4.57 3.25
N PRO A 184 -17.99 -4.52 4.31
CA PRO A 184 -18.73 -5.69 4.73
C PRO A 184 -19.74 -6.12 3.66
N ASN A 185 -20.01 -7.42 3.61
CA ASN A 185 -20.86 -8.01 2.56
C ASN A 185 -22.35 -7.69 2.69
N GLY A 186 -22.82 -7.27 3.87
CA GLY A 186 -24.21 -6.97 4.14
C GLY A 186 -25.13 -8.19 4.08
N GLY A 187 -24.59 -9.37 4.40
CA GLY A 187 -25.37 -10.62 4.50
C GLY A 187 -26.38 -10.57 5.65
N ALA A 188 -27.35 -11.51 5.65
CA ALA A 188 -28.41 -11.55 6.65
C ALA A 188 -27.88 -11.67 8.10
N GLU A 189 -26.78 -12.36 8.30
CA GLU A 189 -26.12 -12.51 9.60
C GLU A 189 -25.48 -11.20 10.07
N GLU A 190 -24.78 -10.49 9.19
CA GLU A 190 -24.21 -9.18 9.48
C GLU A 190 -25.30 -8.14 9.75
N ALA A 191 -26.32 -8.09 8.91
CA ALA A 191 -27.45 -7.17 9.07
C ALA A 191 -28.23 -7.42 10.38
N ALA A 192 -28.22 -8.64 10.90
CA ALA A 192 -28.79 -8.97 12.19
C ALA A 192 -27.86 -8.64 13.38
N SER A 193 -26.55 -8.54 13.14
CA SER A 193 -25.53 -8.36 14.20
C SER A 193 -25.20 -6.91 14.48
N ILE A 194 -25.32 -6.01 13.51
CA ILE A 194 -25.00 -4.59 13.64
C ILE A 194 -25.94 -3.74 12.80
N SER A 195 -26.53 -2.71 13.41
CA SER A 195 -27.40 -1.74 12.77
C SER A 195 -26.65 -0.44 12.42
N ALA A 196 -27.27 0.42 11.60
CA ALA A 196 -26.75 1.76 11.36
C ALA A 196 -26.68 2.60 12.65
N GLU A 197 -27.61 2.41 13.58
CA GLU A 197 -27.66 3.07 14.89
C GLU A 197 -26.46 2.65 15.76
N ASP A 198 -26.11 1.35 15.80
CA ASP A 198 -24.94 0.86 16.53
C ASP A 198 -23.65 1.51 16.02
N VAL A 199 -23.54 1.70 14.71
CA VAL A 199 -22.35 2.32 14.10
C VAL A 199 -22.31 3.82 14.40
N ILE A 200 -23.44 4.53 14.28
CA ILE A 200 -23.50 5.98 14.54
C ILE A 200 -23.23 6.29 16.02
N THR A 201 -23.78 5.48 16.92
CA THR A 201 -23.58 5.65 18.37
C THR A 201 -22.22 5.18 18.85
N GLY A 202 -21.46 4.48 17.98
CA GLY A 202 -20.14 3.95 18.30
C GLY A 202 -20.18 2.80 19.30
N ASN A 203 -21.20 1.92 19.21
CA ASN A 203 -21.32 0.76 20.10
C ASN A 203 -20.10 -0.16 19.98
N PRO A 204 -19.19 -0.18 20.99
CA PRO A 204 -17.91 -0.86 20.87
C PRO A 204 -18.07 -2.39 20.75
N ASP A 205 -19.06 -2.98 21.41
CA ASP A 205 -19.22 -4.43 21.45
C ASP A 205 -19.59 -4.98 20.06
N THR A 206 -20.51 -4.31 19.34
CA THR A 206 -20.93 -4.72 18.00
C THR A 206 -19.89 -4.41 16.95
N ILE A 207 -19.23 -3.24 17.04
CA ILE A 207 -18.19 -2.81 16.11
C ILE A 207 -16.96 -3.71 16.23
N MET A 208 -16.49 -3.99 17.46
CA MET A 208 -15.31 -4.84 17.68
C MET A 208 -15.58 -6.30 17.33
N LYS A 209 -16.81 -6.79 17.53
CA LYS A 209 -17.19 -8.12 17.07
C LYS A 209 -17.04 -8.21 15.54
N LEU A 210 -17.59 -7.26 14.81
CA LEU A 210 -17.51 -7.23 13.35
C LEU A 210 -16.04 -7.12 12.88
N ALA A 211 -15.23 -6.27 13.53
CA ALA A 211 -13.80 -6.16 13.25
C ALA A 211 -13.06 -7.50 13.40
N ASN A 212 -13.37 -8.25 14.45
CA ASN A 212 -12.79 -9.57 14.70
C ASN A 212 -13.21 -10.60 13.62
N ASP A 213 -14.49 -10.56 13.18
CA ASP A 213 -14.98 -11.44 12.12
C ASP A 213 -14.24 -11.20 10.79
N TYR A 214 -13.92 -9.95 10.49
CA TYR A 214 -13.10 -9.55 9.33
C TYR A 214 -11.59 -9.59 9.58
N LYS A 215 -11.14 -9.88 10.80
CA LYS A 215 -9.72 -9.95 11.22
C LYS A 215 -8.96 -8.65 10.97
N VAL A 216 -9.61 -7.52 11.20
CA VAL A 216 -9.02 -6.19 11.10
C VAL A 216 -8.86 -5.55 12.49
N GLU A 217 -7.93 -4.61 12.60
CA GLU A 217 -7.65 -3.89 13.85
C GLU A 217 -8.41 -2.56 13.91
N ASP A 218 -8.55 -1.88 12.77
CA ASP A 218 -9.18 -0.58 12.66
C ASP A 218 -10.51 -0.63 11.91
N VAL A 219 -11.48 0.11 12.40
CA VAL A 219 -12.81 0.29 11.78
C VAL A 219 -13.06 1.78 11.56
N TYR A 220 -13.53 2.11 10.37
CA TYR A 220 -13.87 3.48 9.99
C TYR A 220 -15.36 3.58 9.65
N LEU A 221 -15.98 4.66 10.08
CA LEU A 221 -17.31 5.06 9.68
C LEU A 221 -17.22 6.14 8.60
N ALA A 222 -17.72 5.86 7.41
CA ALA A 222 -18.01 6.86 6.39
C ALA A 222 -19.50 7.22 6.47
N TYR A 223 -19.81 8.24 7.25
CA TYR A 223 -21.19 8.69 7.41
C TYR A 223 -21.52 9.78 6.41
N GLY A 224 -22.47 9.53 5.56
CA GLY A 224 -22.97 10.49 4.59
C GLY A 224 -24.39 10.91 4.91
N ARG A 225 -24.66 12.21 5.01
CA ARG A 225 -25.99 12.75 5.15
C ARG A 225 -26.35 13.58 3.94
N LEU A 226 -27.47 13.26 3.29
CA LEU A 226 -28.03 14.08 2.23
C LEU A 226 -28.81 15.25 2.84
N GLU A 227 -28.43 16.45 2.44
CA GLU A 227 -29.05 17.70 2.89
C GLU A 227 -29.45 18.55 1.68
N ARG A 228 -30.34 19.50 1.88
CA ARG A 228 -30.60 20.56 0.90
C ARG A 228 -29.86 21.82 1.33
N ASP A 229 -29.01 22.31 0.44
CA ASP A 229 -28.38 23.61 0.66
C ASP A 229 -29.50 24.70 0.79
N PRO A 230 -29.52 25.46 1.90
CA PRO A 230 -30.59 26.39 2.18
C PRO A 230 -30.62 27.60 1.24
N TYR A 231 -29.56 27.87 0.53
CA TYR A 231 -29.40 29.02 -0.36
C TYR A 231 -29.68 28.66 -1.81
N SER A 232 -29.09 27.56 -2.29
CA SER A 232 -29.23 27.10 -3.67
C SER A 232 -30.39 26.13 -3.88
N GLY A 233 -30.87 25.45 -2.82
CA GLY A 233 -31.85 24.37 -2.89
C GLY A 233 -31.30 23.07 -3.49
N GLU A 234 -30.00 23.02 -3.80
CA GLU A 234 -29.35 21.82 -4.33
C GLU A 234 -29.20 20.75 -3.26
N VAL A 235 -29.19 19.48 -3.71
CA VAL A 235 -28.82 18.36 -2.84
C VAL A 235 -27.31 18.34 -2.68
N VAL A 236 -26.86 18.40 -1.44
CA VAL A 236 -25.46 18.32 -1.03
C VAL A 236 -25.29 17.15 -0.08
N MET A 237 -24.05 16.72 0.12
CA MET A 237 -23.75 15.65 1.05
C MET A 237 -22.81 16.16 2.13
N ARG A 238 -23.21 16.05 3.38
CA ARG A 238 -22.29 16.18 4.49
C ARG A 238 -21.64 14.82 4.71
N ALA A 239 -20.33 14.76 4.50
CA ALA A 239 -19.52 13.57 4.68
C ALA A 239 -18.71 13.69 5.98
N LEU A 240 -19.02 12.84 6.95
CA LEU A 240 -18.30 12.74 8.21
C LEU A 240 -17.51 11.44 8.22
N PHE A 241 -16.23 11.54 8.53
CA PHE A 241 -15.33 10.40 8.56
C PHE A 241 -14.74 10.21 9.96
N LEU A 242 -14.95 9.03 10.56
CA LEU A 242 -14.55 8.73 11.93
C LEU A 242 -13.77 7.41 11.96
N ARG A 243 -12.79 7.35 12.87
CA ARG A 243 -12.12 6.10 13.24
C ARG A 243 -12.63 5.61 14.59
N PHE A 244 -12.99 4.32 14.66
CA PHE A 244 -13.21 3.61 15.92
C PHE A 244 -11.93 2.86 16.33
N GLY A 245 -11.78 2.57 17.61
CA GLY A 245 -10.65 1.83 18.15
C GLY A 245 -10.15 2.43 19.45
N GLU A 246 -8.90 2.14 19.81
CA GLU A 246 -8.30 2.62 21.07
C GLU A 246 -8.27 4.16 21.17
N MET A 247 -8.15 4.85 20.04
CA MET A 247 -8.20 6.31 19.95
C MET A 247 -9.22 6.74 18.90
N PRO A 248 -10.51 6.85 19.28
CA PRO A 248 -11.54 7.36 18.38
C PRO A 248 -11.22 8.80 17.92
N ALA A 249 -11.42 9.09 16.65
CA ALA A 249 -11.12 10.41 16.10
C ALA A 249 -12.08 10.76 14.95
N VAL A 250 -12.45 12.04 14.88
CA VAL A 250 -13.08 12.63 13.67
C VAL A 250 -11.92 12.99 12.74
N LEU A 251 -11.94 12.44 11.54
CA LEU A 251 -10.88 12.59 10.55
C LEU A 251 -11.26 13.56 9.44
N GLY A 252 -12.54 13.68 9.13
CA GLY A 252 -13.10 14.60 8.15
C GLY A 252 -14.53 14.99 8.49
N ASP A 253 -14.95 16.19 8.11
CA ASP A 253 -16.34 16.71 8.18
C ASP A 253 -16.51 17.72 7.04
N ASP A 254 -16.93 17.24 5.88
CA ASP A 254 -16.96 18.01 4.65
C ASP A 254 -18.36 18.16 4.09
N MET A 255 -18.63 19.34 3.54
CA MET A 255 -19.81 19.58 2.73
C MET A 255 -19.44 19.43 1.26
N VAL A 256 -19.98 18.40 0.62
CA VAL A 256 -19.64 18.01 -0.75
C VAL A 256 -20.79 18.37 -1.69
N HIS A 257 -20.43 18.95 -2.83
CA HIS A 257 -21.34 19.30 -3.92
C HIS A 257 -21.12 18.37 -5.12
N ALA A 258 -22.17 18.17 -5.91
CA ALA A 258 -21.99 17.51 -7.20
C ALA A 258 -21.12 18.39 -8.11
N PRO A 259 -20.32 17.80 -9.02
CA PRO A 259 -19.58 18.55 -10.02
C PRO A 259 -20.51 19.46 -10.84
N ALA A 260 -20.05 20.66 -11.15
CA ALA A 260 -20.85 21.68 -11.82
C ALA A 260 -21.31 21.26 -13.23
N ASP A 261 -20.55 20.39 -13.88
CA ASP A 261 -20.77 19.83 -15.21
C ASP A 261 -21.60 18.53 -15.20
N ALA A 262 -21.99 18.02 -14.01
CA ALA A 262 -22.79 16.82 -13.90
C ALA A 262 -24.19 17.02 -14.50
N MET A 263 -24.57 16.10 -15.39
CA MET A 263 -25.92 16.07 -15.97
C MET A 263 -26.97 15.86 -14.86
N PRO A 264 -28.20 16.43 -14.97
CA PRO A 264 -29.22 16.30 -13.94
C PRO A 264 -29.53 14.86 -13.53
N VAL A 265 -29.52 13.91 -14.47
CA VAL A 265 -29.77 12.48 -14.21
C VAL A 265 -28.61 11.81 -13.46
N ASP A 266 -27.40 12.31 -13.63
CA ASP A 266 -26.17 11.76 -13.03
C ASP A 266 -25.74 12.51 -11.76
N ARG A 267 -26.49 13.54 -11.35
CA ARG A 267 -26.10 14.43 -10.24
C ARG A 267 -25.91 13.69 -8.92
N LEU A 268 -26.81 12.79 -8.57
CA LEU A 268 -26.72 12.03 -7.33
C LEU A 268 -25.56 11.03 -7.36
N PRO A 269 -25.39 10.19 -8.41
CA PRO A 269 -24.20 9.36 -8.54
C PRO A 269 -22.88 10.16 -8.51
N ALA A 270 -22.82 11.29 -9.20
CA ALA A 270 -21.65 12.15 -9.22
C ALA A 270 -21.35 12.79 -7.86
N LEU A 271 -22.39 13.21 -7.12
CA LEU A 271 -22.27 13.68 -5.75
C LEU A 271 -21.69 12.59 -4.83
N MET A 272 -22.23 11.36 -4.92
CA MET A 272 -21.73 10.22 -4.15
C MET A 272 -20.26 9.92 -4.47
N ALA A 273 -19.91 9.91 -5.75
CA ALA A 273 -18.51 9.67 -6.17
C ALA A 273 -17.56 10.77 -5.65
N SER A 274 -17.98 12.05 -5.72
CA SER A 274 -17.21 13.17 -5.17
C SER A 274 -17.03 13.06 -3.66
N ALA A 275 -18.07 12.67 -2.94
CA ALA A 275 -18.01 12.51 -1.50
C ALA A 275 -17.13 11.34 -1.08
N VAL A 276 -17.19 10.21 -1.81
CA VAL A 276 -16.25 9.08 -1.62
C VAL A 276 -14.81 9.55 -1.84
N GLY A 277 -14.54 10.30 -2.92
CA GLY A 277 -13.20 10.83 -3.19
C GLY A 277 -12.68 11.71 -2.06
N THR A 278 -13.49 12.66 -1.58
CA THR A 278 -13.14 13.53 -0.45
C THR A 278 -12.84 12.73 0.82
N THR A 279 -13.73 11.83 1.20
CA THR A 279 -13.56 10.99 2.41
C THR A 279 -12.35 10.06 2.30
N ALA A 280 -12.09 9.48 1.12
CA ALA A 280 -10.91 8.65 0.89
C ALA A 280 -9.62 9.44 0.96
N ASP A 281 -9.62 10.71 0.52
CA ASP A 281 -8.47 11.60 0.64
C ASP A 281 -8.19 11.94 2.11
N ASP A 282 -9.22 12.20 2.91
CA ASP A 282 -9.08 12.43 4.36
C ASP A 282 -8.49 11.21 5.07
N MET A 283 -8.95 10.01 4.71
CA MET A 283 -8.41 8.75 5.21
C MET A 283 -6.92 8.60 4.90
N LYS A 284 -6.54 8.84 3.64
CA LYS A 284 -5.14 8.78 3.20
C LYS A 284 -4.29 9.86 3.87
N ASP A 285 -4.81 11.08 3.99
CA ASP A 285 -4.08 12.19 4.61
C ASP A 285 -3.86 11.97 6.10
N GLU A 286 -4.84 11.40 6.81
CA GLU A 286 -4.67 11.03 8.22
C GLU A 286 -3.59 9.96 8.37
N TRP A 287 -3.61 8.92 7.56
CA TRP A 287 -2.59 7.88 7.57
C TRP A 287 -1.20 8.45 7.28
N LYS A 288 -1.09 9.30 6.25
CA LYS A 288 0.16 9.99 5.95
C LYS A 288 0.65 10.82 7.14
N ARG A 289 -0.22 11.59 7.83
CA ARG A 289 0.16 12.37 9.02
C ARG A 289 0.79 11.51 10.13
N GLN A 290 0.26 10.31 10.34
CA GLN A 290 0.78 9.39 11.38
C GLN A 290 2.11 8.75 10.97
N THR A 291 2.34 8.57 9.67
CA THR A 291 3.47 7.82 9.12
C THR A 291 4.49 8.67 8.37
N LEU A 292 4.35 10.02 8.41
CA LEU A 292 5.28 10.94 7.77
C LEU A 292 6.72 10.70 8.22
N VAL A 293 7.60 10.46 7.27
CA VAL A 293 9.04 10.48 7.50
C VAL A 293 9.51 11.93 7.37
N HIS A 294 9.95 12.50 8.48
CA HIS A 294 10.61 13.79 8.48
C HIS A 294 12.08 13.59 8.22
N PHE A 295 12.65 14.41 7.34
CA PHE A 295 14.08 14.36 7.04
C PHE A 295 14.87 14.83 8.26
N GLY A 296 15.43 13.87 8.99
CA GLY A 296 16.31 14.05 10.14
C GLY A 296 17.52 13.14 10.00
N ALA A 297 18.42 13.24 10.97
CA ALA A 297 19.50 12.26 11.07
C ALA A 297 18.91 10.85 11.24
N GLU A 298 19.56 9.85 10.63
CA GLU A 298 19.29 8.46 10.95
C GLU A 298 19.42 8.24 12.45
N VAL A 299 18.47 7.54 13.02
CA VAL A 299 18.46 7.17 14.43
C VAL A 299 18.79 5.69 14.54
N SER A 300 19.67 5.33 15.48
CA SER A 300 19.96 3.95 15.80
C SER A 300 19.19 3.51 17.04
N LEU A 301 18.66 2.29 16.99
CA LEU A 301 17.99 1.62 18.11
C LEU A 301 18.60 0.22 18.28
N ALA A 302 19.21 -0.01 19.43
CA ALA A 302 19.60 -1.36 19.81
C ALA A 302 18.40 -2.14 20.31
N ALA A 303 18.17 -3.33 19.75
CA ALA A 303 17.04 -4.17 20.12
C ALA A 303 17.43 -5.64 20.21
N THR A 304 16.66 -6.42 20.95
CA THR A 304 16.79 -7.87 21.04
C THR A 304 15.61 -8.54 20.34
N VAL A 305 15.89 -9.52 19.51
CA VAL A 305 14.89 -10.39 18.87
C VAL A 305 14.96 -11.75 19.53
N PRO A 306 13.98 -12.16 20.35
CA PRO A 306 13.88 -13.53 20.84
C PRO A 306 13.68 -14.49 19.67
N VAL A 307 14.46 -15.57 19.62
CA VAL A 307 14.37 -16.57 18.57
C VAL A 307 14.34 -17.97 19.19
N THR A 308 13.55 -18.85 18.62
CA THR A 308 13.52 -20.27 19.01
C THR A 308 14.16 -21.16 17.94
N THR A 309 14.12 -20.71 16.70
CA THR A 309 14.75 -21.38 15.55
C THR A 309 15.41 -20.37 14.61
N LEU A 310 16.35 -20.87 13.81
CA LEU A 310 16.94 -20.03 12.75
C LEU A 310 15.89 -19.54 11.74
N ALA A 311 14.84 -20.32 11.50
CA ALA A 311 13.74 -19.93 10.59
C ALA A 311 12.95 -18.73 11.14
N ASP A 312 12.77 -18.64 12.46
CA ASP A 312 12.11 -17.48 13.11
C ASP A 312 12.96 -16.22 12.92
N TRP A 313 14.27 -16.33 13.12
CA TRP A 313 15.19 -15.23 12.86
C TRP A 313 15.12 -14.73 11.41
N VAL A 314 15.20 -15.65 10.44
CA VAL A 314 15.16 -15.29 9.01
C VAL A 314 13.85 -14.56 8.68
N ARG A 315 12.72 -15.02 9.22
CA ARG A 315 11.40 -14.39 9.03
C ARG A 315 11.34 -12.98 9.61
N VAL A 316 11.80 -12.81 10.86
CA VAL A 316 11.82 -11.49 11.51
C VAL A 316 12.76 -10.54 10.79
N ARG A 317 13.95 -11.00 10.42
CA ARG A 317 14.93 -10.22 9.68
C ARG A 317 14.39 -9.75 8.33
N GLN A 318 13.73 -10.64 7.57
CA GLN A 318 13.12 -10.26 6.29
C GLN A 318 12.05 -9.18 6.47
N LYS A 319 11.19 -9.28 7.50
CA LYS A 319 10.20 -8.26 7.82
C LYS A 319 10.84 -6.93 8.21
N LEU A 320 11.91 -6.95 9.00
CA LEU A 320 12.67 -5.74 9.33
C LEU A 320 13.25 -5.07 8.09
N GLU A 321 13.91 -5.85 7.22
CA GLU A 321 14.54 -5.35 5.99
C GLU A 321 13.52 -4.80 4.96
N THR A 322 12.28 -5.27 5.01
CA THR A 322 11.19 -4.77 4.14
C THR A 322 10.38 -3.62 4.75
N THR A 323 10.62 -3.27 6.03
CA THR A 323 9.91 -2.16 6.69
C THR A 323 10.42 -0.81 6.17
N PRO A 324 9.54 0.04 5.57
CA PRO A 324 9.97 1.21 4.78
C PRO A 324 10.85 2.23 5.51
N VAL A 325 10.62 2.43 6.82
CA VAL A 325 11.39 3.41 7.61
C VAL A 325 12.78 2.90 8.02
N ILE A 326 13.04 1.59 7.92
CA ILE A 326 14.32 0.97 8.27
C ILE A 326 15.29 1.12 7.09
N ARG A 327 16.53 1.54 7.39
CA ARG A 327 17.61 1.72 6.43
C ARG A 327 18.68 0.64 6.51
N ASP A 328 18.95 0.16 7.71
CA ASP A 328 19.94 -0.89 7.93
C ASP A 328 19.59 -1.72 9.17
N VAL A 329 19.88 -3.00 9.13
CA VAL A 329 19.74 -3.92 10.26
C VAL A 329 21.04 -4.71 10.39
N SER A 330 21.84 -4.36 11.36
CA SER A 330 23.10 -5.04 11.66
C SER A 330 22.96 -5.95 12.89
N VAL A 331 23.48 -7.18 12.78
CA VAL A 331 23.50 -8.14 13.88
C VAL A 331 24.76 -7.92 14.70
N THR A 332 24.62 -7.52 15.96
CA THR A 332 25.74 -7.28 16.88
C THR A 332 26.15 -8.55 17.61
N SER A 333 25.18 -9.42 17.94
CA SER A 333 25.46 -10.75 18.48
C SER A 333 24.28 -11.69 18.25
N MET A 334 24.55 -13.00 18.20
CA MET A 334 23.52 -14.02 18.03
C MET A 334 23.81 -15.23 18.88
N THR A 335 22.80 -15.70 19.60
CA THR A 335 22.79 -16.92 20.39
C THR A 335 21.69 -17.87 19.88
N VAL A 336 21.51 -19.02 20.52
CA VAL A 336 20.43 -19.97 20.17
C VAL A 336 19.05 -19.48 20.65
N HIS A 337 19.00 -18.43 21.49
CA HIS A 337 17.74 -17.92 22.08
C HIS A 337 17.43 -16.47 21.68
N GLU A 338 18.41 -15.71 21.25
CA GLU A 338 18.24 -14.30 20.90
C GLU A 338 19.23 -13.82 19.86
N ALA A 339 18.80 -12.86 19.03
CA ALA A 339 19.66 -12.04 18.19
C ALA A 339 19.62 -10.60 18.71
N ARG A 340 20.78 -10.00 18.96
CA ARG A 340 20.90 -8.57 19.25
C ARG A 340 21.20 -7.84 17.96
N ILE A 341 20.44 -6.81 17.70
CA ILE A 341 20.49 -6.04 16.45
C ILE A 341 20.60 -4.55 16.75
N ASP A 342 21.20 -3.84 15.81
CA ASP A 342 21.15 -2.38 15.74
C ASP A 342 20.36 -2.00 14.50
N ILE A 343 19.25 -1.29 14.71
CA ILE A 343 18.30 -0.86 13.67
C ILE A 343 18.56 0.62 13.37
N LYS A 344 18.99 0.94 12.15
CA LYS A 344 19.04 2.33 11.68
C LYS A 344 17.75 2.63 10.95
N TYR A 345 17.08 3.71 11.34
CA TYR A 345 15.79 4.09 10.79
C TYR A 345 15.61 5.60 10.68
N LEU A 346 14.64 6.00 9.87
CA LEU A 346 14.22 7.39 9.74
C LEU A 346 12.97 7.66 10.58
N GLY A 347 12.87 8.87 11.11
CA GLY A 347 11.74 9.30 11.91
C GLY A 347 11.95 9.13 13.41
N ASN A 348 10.85 9.07 14.15
CA ASN A 348 10.88 8.87 15.59
C ASN A 348 10.50 7.42 15.98
N GLN A 349 10.64 7.11 17.26
CA GLN A 349 10.38 5.77 17.77
C GLN A 349 8.93 5.30 17.63
N GLN A 350 7.96 6.22 17.73
CA GLN A 350 6.54 5.89 17.54
C GLN A 350 6.26 5.50 16.09
N GLN A 351 6.88 6.21 15.13
CA GLN A 351 6.80 5.88 13.71
C GLN A 351 7.44 4.53 13.40
N LEU A 352 8.60 4.23 14.02
CA LEU A 352 9.20 2.90 13.89
C LEU A 352 8.27 1.81 14.44
N ALA A 353 7.69 2.02 15.63
CA ALA A 353 6.76 1.06 16.22
C ALA A 353 5.52 0.84 15.37
N LEU A 354 4.94 1.91 14.79
CA LEU A 354 3.81 1.83 13.89
C LEU A 354 4.17 1.06 12.60
N ALA A 355 5.32 1.38 11.98
CA ALA A 355 5.76 0.70 10.76
C ALA A 355 6.05 -0.79 11.00
N LEU A 356 6.64 -1.14 12.13
CA LEU A 356 6.85 -2.52 12.55
C LEU A 356 5.52 -3.25 12.75
N ALA A 357 4.51 -2.60 13.37
CA ALA A 357 3.19 -3.18 13.56
C ALA A 357 2.50 -3.50 12.23
N GLN A 358 2.67 -2.68 11.20
CA GLN A 358 2.17 -2.96 9.84
C GLN A 358 2.87 -4.17 9.20
N SER A 359 4.10 -4.47 9.61
CA SER A 359 4.87 -5.65 9.16
C SER A 359 4.69 -6.88 10.07
N ASP A 360 3.67 -6.91 10.94
CA ASP A 360 3.43 -7.95 11.96
C ASP A 360 4.61 -8.17 12.89
N LEU A 361 5.25 -7.07 13.29
CA LEU A 361 6.28 -7.02 14.32
C LEU A 361 5.82 -6.08 15.42
N GLN A 362 6.16 -6.39 16.65
CA GLN A 362 5.90 -5.54 17.81
C GLN A 362 7.21 -5.05 18.42
N LEU A 363 7.31 -3.75 18.65
CA LEU A 363 8.39 -3.12 19.40
C LEU A 363 7.89 -2.81 20.82
N ALA A 364 8.53 -3.38 21.82
CA ALA A 364 8.19 -3.16 23.23
C ALA A 364 9.45 -3.06 24.09
N GLN A 365 9.32 -2.50 25.29
CA GLN A 365 10.40 -2.55 26.28
C GLN A 365 10.17 -3.68 27.28
N ASN A 366 11.25 -4.37 27.65
CA ASN A 366 11.21 -5.31 28.76
C ASN A 366 11.23 -4.58 30.12
N ALA A 367 11.13 -5.32 31.21
CA ALA A 367 11.17 -4.77 32.58
C ALA A 367 12.50 -4.06 32.92
N ALA A 368 13.57 -4.34 32.19
CA ALA A 368 14.87 -3.70 32.34
C ALA A 368 15.03 -2.42 31.46
N GLY A 369 14.04 -2.13 30.61
CA GLY A 369 14.07 -0.98 29.69
C GLY A 369 14.72 -1.27 28.33
N ASP A 370 15.14 -2.52 28.06
CA ASP A 370 15.71 -2.88 26.77
C ASP A 370 14.62 -3.08 25.71
N TRP A 371 14.90 -2.68 24.48
CA TRP A 371 13.97 -2.85 23.39
C TRP A 371 13.96 -4.28 22.88
N ILE A 372 12.73 -4.81 22.66
CA ILE A 372 12.49 -6.14 22.13
C ILE A 372 11.62 -6.02 20.87
N VAL A 373 12.00 -6.72 19.82
CA VAL A 373 11.19 -6.90 18.61
C VAL A 373 10.71 -8.34 18.56
N THR A 374 9.38 -8.54 18.52
CA THR A 374 8.75 -9.85 18.44
C THR A 374 7.79 -9.93 17.24
N ALA A 375 7.57 -11.13 16.69
CA ALA A 375 6.51 -11.34 15.73
C ALA A 375 5.14 -11.34 16.43
N THR A 376 4.13 -10.67 15.83
CA THR A 376 2.80 -10.51 16.46
C THR A 376 2.09 -11.85 16.74
N ALA A 377 2.34 -12.88 15.93
CA ALA A 377 1.82 -14.23 16.17
C ALA A 377 2.36 -14.85 17.47
N ASP A 378 3.62 -14.55 17.83
CA ASP A 378 4.27 -15.07 19.04
C ASP A 378 3.85 -14.27 20.28
N ALA A 379 3.55 -12.99 20.12
CA ALA A 379 3.09 -12.12 21.21
C ALA A 379 1.69 -12.51 21.75
N ARG A 380 0.84 -13.11 20.91
CA ARG A 380 -0.48 -13.64 21.33
C ARG A 380 -0.39 -14.98 22.05
N ALA A 381 0.68 -15.73 21.86
CA ALA A 381 0.90 -17.01 22.54
C ALA A 381 1.52 -16.86 23.95
N SER A 382 2.01 -15.68 24.30
CA SER A 382 2.66 -15.38 25.58
C SER A 382 1.76 -14.62 26.57
N ARG A 383 0.50 -14.38 26.24
CA ARG A 383 -0.55 -13.83 27.12
C ARG A 383 -1.58 -14.92 27.42
#